data_1a74078be9a856158d795a9246052a31
#
_entry.id   1a74078be9a856158d795a9246052a31
#
_cell.length_a   1.000
_cell.length_b   1.000
_cell.length_c   1.000
_cell.angle_alpha   90.00
_cell.angle_beta   90.00
_cell.angle_gamma   90.00
#
_symmetry.space_group_name_H-M   'P 1'
#
loop_
_entity.id
_entity.type
_entity.pdbx_description
1 polymer ?
#
loop_
_entity_poly.entity_id
_entity_poly.type
_entity_poly.pdbx_seq_one_letter_code
_entity_poly.pdbx_strand_id
1 'polypeptide(L)'
;MNVAPPDGSRIRVVIADDHYLVREGTRQLLEASGDVDVVATVEDGDQLRMAVDRLQPDAALVDIRMPPTHQMEGIEAAHDIRATHPEIGVVVLSQHANSLYAFELFKDGTAGLAYLLKDRIGDLDELLRALHEVTSGGSVIDPLVVEGLLNRQRSTSHRLLETLTVRETEVLASMAEGHSNAAIGENLYVSQSAVEKHINSIFAKLGLSQDESDVHRRVAAVLAFLRTAPD
;
A
#
# COMPACT_ATOMS: atom_id res chain seq x y z
N MET A 1 17.07 15.38 6.07
CA MET A 1 16.86 16.01 7.39
C MET A 1 15.55 16.76 7.28
N ASN A 2 14.44 16.11 7.62
CA ASN A 2 13.12 16.75 7.59
C ASN A 2 13.04 17.64 8.83
N VAL A 3 12.98 18.94 8.61
CA VAL A 3 12.75 19.93 9.68
C VAL A 3 11.22 20.00 9.84
N ALA A 4 10.70 19.52 10.98
CA ALA A 4 9.34 19.83 11.39
C ALA A 4 9.14 21.37 11.31
N PRO A 5 7.93 21.86 10.93
CA PRO A 5 7.69 23.30 10.87
C PRO A 5 8.02 23.93 12.23
N PRO A 6 8.60 25.14 12.23
CA PRO A 6 8.97 25.80 13.47
C PRO A 6 7.73 25.99 14.34
N ASP A 7 7.91 25.68 15.62
CA ASP A 7 6.91 25.72 16.69
C ASP A 7 5.91 26.88 16.52
N GLY A 8 4.64 26.57 16.21
CA GLY A 8 3.55 27.56 16.07
C GLY A 8 3.16 27.97 14.64
N SER A 9 3.75 27.43 13.57
CA SER A 9 3.28 27.68 12.20
C SER A 9 2.17 26.70 11.82
N ARG A 10 1.10 27.21 11.19
CA ARG A 10 0.02 26.39 10.64
C ARG A 10 0.56 25.53 9.49
N ILE A 11 0.06 24.30 9.38
CA ILE A 11 0.36 23.43 8.24
C ILE A 11 -0.32 23.99 7.00
N ARG A 12 0.45 24.28 5.96
CA ARG A 12 -0.06 24.76 4.67
C ARG A 12 -0.52 23.58 3.82
N VAL A 13 -1.81 23.53 3.46
CA VAL A 13 -2.43 22.37 2.79
C VAL A 13 -3.08 22.79 1.48
N VAL A 14 -2.89 21.98 0.42
CA VAL A 14 -3.71 22.00 -0.79
C VAL A 14 -4.71 20.86 -0.73
N ILE A 15 -5.99 21.13 -1.01
CA ILE A 15 -7.06 20.13 -1.06
C ILE A 15 -7.43 19.87 -2.51
N ALA A 16 -7.44 18.61 -2.93
CA ALA A 16 -7.89 18.15 -4.24
C ALA A 16 -9.07 17.17 -4.08
N ASP A 17 -10.25 17.57 -4.54
CA ASP A 17 -11.46 16.74 -4.52
C ASP A 17 -12.43 17.33 -5.59
N ASP A 18 -12.98 16.52 -6.48
CA ASP A 18 -13.90 16.98 -7.53
C ASP A 18 -15.30 17.33 -7.00
N HIS A 19 -15.65 16.83 -5.82
CA HIS A 19 -16.93 17.10 -5.17
C HIS A 19 -16.89 18.42 -4.37
N TYR A 20 -17.51 19.47 -4.90
CA TYR A 20 -17.51 20.80 -4.29
C TYR A 20 -17.89 20.82 -2.81
N LEU A 21 -18.95 20.10 -2.40
CA LEU A 21 -19.41 20.09 -1.01
C LEU A 21 -18.42 19.43 -0.06
N VAL A 22 -17.78 18.33 -0.49
CA VAL A 22 -16.75 17.66 0.29
C VAL A 22 -15.53 18.56 0.44
N ARG A 23 -15.06 19.11 -0.68
CA ARG A 23 -13.91 20.02 -0.74
C ARG A 23 -14.10 21.24 0.16
N GLU A 24 -15.23 21.91 0.05
CA GLU A 24 -15.54 23.11 0.82
C GLU A 24 -15.77 22.78 2.32
N GLY A 25 -16.46 21.68 2.62
CA GLY A 25 -16.67 21.23 4.00
C GLY A 25 -15.34 20.87 4.67
N THR A 26 -14.46 20.14 3.99
CA THR A 26 -13.12 19.80 4.50
C THR A 26 -12.27 21.04 4.71
N ARG A 27 -12.31 22.01 3.78
CA ARG A 27 -11.62 23.29 3.93
C ARG A 27 -12.06 24.01 5.20
N GLN A 28 -13.37 24.17 5.41
CA GLN A 28 -13.90 24.84 6.58
C GLN A 28 -13.56 24.14 7.90
N LEU A 29 -13.59 22.80 7.93
CA LEU A 29 -13.22 22.01 9.11
C LEU A 29 -11.73 22.22 9.46
N LEU A 30 -10.84 22.15 8.46
CA LEU A 30 -9.40 22.33 8.67
C LEU A 30 -9.06 23.76 9.12
N GLU A 31 -9.62 24.77 8.48
CA GLU A 31 -9.39 26.18 8.87
C GLU A 31 -9.94 26.51 10.26
N ALA A 32 -11.07 25.89 10.66
CA ALA A 32 -11.68 26.08 11.97
C ALA A 32 -10.81 25.49 13.12
N SER A 33 -9.94 24.51 12.83
CA SER A 33 -9.00 23.98 13.83
C SER A 33 -8.00 25.03 14.33
N GLY A 34 -7.65 25.98 13.48
CA GLY A 34 -6.59 26.95 13.73
C GLY A 34 -5.18 26.44 13.47
N ASP A 35 -4.99 25.13 13.19
CA ASP A 35 -3.69 24.47 12.99
C ASP A 35 -3.31 24.37 11.50
N VAL A 36 -4.28 24.57 10.59
CA VAL A 36 -4.10 24.42 9.14
C VAL A 36 -4.43 25.73 8.42
N ASP A 37 -3.65 26.01 7.38
CA ASP A 37 -3.88 27.07 6.39
C ASP A 37 -4.13 26.43 5.02
N VAL A 38 -5.36 26.46 4.52
CA VAL A 38 -5.70 25.91 3.21
C VAL A 38 -5.32 26.90 2.12
N VAL A 39 -4.14 26.69 1.52
CA VAL A 39 -3.55 27.62 0.54
C VAL A 39 -4.14 27.52 -0.87
N ALA A 40 -4.77 26.40 -1.20
CA ALA A 40 -5.57 26.24 -2.42
C ALA A 40 -6.54 25.06 -2.33
N THR A 41 -7.60 25.12 -3.15
CA THR A 41 -8.50 23.99 -3.41
C THR A 41 -8.60 23.77 -4.92
N VAL A 42 -8.55 22.52 -5.38
CA VAL A 42 -8.53 22.13 -6.80
C VAL A 42 -9.43 20.93 -7.05
N GLU A 43 -9.73 20.62 -8.32
CA GLU A 43 -10.75 19.65 -8.71
C GLU A 43 -10.19 18.40 -9.40
N ASP A 44 -8.91 18.41 -9.79
CA ASP A 44 -8.26 17.33 -10.51
C ASP A 44 -6.76 17.23 -10.19
N GLY A 45 -6.14 16.13 -10.66
CA GLY A 45 -4.73 15.86 -10.42
C GLY A 45 -3.77 16.84 -11.10
N ASP A 46 -4.11 17.36 -12.27
CA ASP A 46 -3.24 18.31 -13.00
C ASP A 46 -3.20 19.66 -12.30
N GLN A 47 -4.37 20.16 -11.88
CA GLN A 47 -4.45 21.36 -11.05
C GLN A 47 -3.72 21.19 -9.72
N LEU A 48 -3.78 19.99 -9.11
CA LEU A 48 -3.06 19.68 -7.88
C LEU A 48 -1.54 19.80 -8.07
N ARG A 49 -0.99 19.17 -9.11
CA ARG A 49 0.46 19.26 -9.43
C ARG A 49 0.89 20.72 -9.63
N MET A 50 0.12 21.48 -10.43
CA MET A 50 0.40 22.90 -10.66
C MET A 50 0.32 23.75 -9.37
N ALA A 51 -0.63 23.45 -8.48
CA ALA A 51 -0.77 24.15 -7.21
C ALA A 51 0.40 23.83 -6.27
N VAL A 52 0.82 22.56 -6.20
CA VAL A 52 1.98 22.10 -5.42
C VAL A 52 3.26 22.79 -5.90
N ASP A 53 3.54 22.75 -7.21
CA ASP A 53 4.73 23.39 -7.79
C ASP A 53 4.81 24.89 -7.48
N ARG A 54 3.66 25.58 -7.57
CA ARG A 54 3.60 27.05 -7.38
C ARG A 54 3.62 27.45 -5.91
N LEU A 55 2.90 26.75 -5.06
CA LEU A 55 2.63 27.19 -3.68
C LEU A 55 3.54 26.54 -2.66
N GLN A 56 4.20 25.42 -3.00
CA GLN A 56 5.07 24.64 -2.12
C GLN A 56 4.41 24.47 -0.73
N PRO A 57 3.26 23.74 -0.65
CA PRO A 57 2.59 23.48 0.61
C PRO A 57 3.38 22.48 1.46
N ASP A 58 3.02 22.34 2.74
CA ASP A 58 3.59 21.32 3.62
C ASP A 58 2.95 19.96 3.35
N ALA A 59 1.66 19.94 2.97
CA ALA A 59 0.92 18.71 2.64
C ALA A 59 -0.14 18.94 1.54
N ALA A 60 -0.52 17.82 0.89
CA ALA A 60 -1.67 17.73 0.03
C ALA A 60 -2.69 16.74 0.59
N LEU A 61 -3.98 17.11 0.58
CA LEU A 61 -5.11 16.25 0.91
C LEU A 61 -5.85 15.93 -0.39
N VAL A 62 -5.92 14.64 -0.77
CA VAL A 62 -6.21 14.25 -2.14
C VAL A 62 -7.28 13.17 -2.20
N ASP A 63 -8.38 13.41 -2.93
CA ASP A 63 -9.30 12.33 -3.29
C ASP A 63 -8.67 11.40 -4.32
N ILE A 64 -8.95 10.09 -4.22
CA ILE A 64 -8.44 9.09 -5.16
C ILE A 64 -9.04 9.30 -6.56
N ARG A 65 -10.36 9.53 -6.62
CA ARG A 65 -11.12 9.53 -7.86
C ARG A 65 -11.47 10.94 -8.31
N MET A 66 -10.72 11.45 -9.24
CA MET A 66 -10.91 12.76 -9.81
C MET A 66 -11.01 12.68 -11.35
N PRO A 67 -11.47 13.71 -12.04
CA PRO A 67 -11.40 13.76 -13.50
C PRO A 67 -9.97 13.53 -14.01
N PRO A 68 -9.78 12.99 -15.24
CA PRO A 68 -10.81 12.73 -16.24
C PRO A 68 -11.49 11.36 -16.18
N THR A 69 -10.90 10.34 -15.52
CA THR A 69 -11.41 8.96 -15.59
C THR A 69 -12.09 8.50 -14.32
N HIS A 70 -11.93 9.21 -13.21
CA HIS A 70 -12.43 8.88 -11.87
C HIS A 70 -11.98 7.49 -11.38
N GLN A 71 -10.72 7.13 -11.64
CA GLN A 71 -10.13 5.85 -11.22
C GLN A 71 -9.08 6.01 -10.13
N MET A 72 -7.85 6.42 -10.48
CA MET A 72 -6.71 6.50 -9.56
C MET A 72 -5.90 7.80 -9.71
N GLU A 73 -6.49 8.83 -10.28
CA GLU A 73 -5.81 10.09 -10.57
C GLU A 73 -5.16 10.72 -9.35
N GLY A 74 -5.80 10.59 -8.18
CA GLY A 74 -5.23 11.07 -6.92
C GLY A 74 -4.01 10.28 -6.47
N ILE A 75 -3.96 8.96 -6.72
CA ILE A 75 -2.78 8.14 -6.42
C ILE A 75 -1.64 8.48 -7.38
N GLU A 76 -1.94 8.64 -8.66
CA GLU A 76 -0.95 9.08 -9.66
C GLU A 76 -0.36 10.45 -9.30
N ALA A 77 -1.20 11.40 -8.93
CA ALA A 77 -0.75 12.70 -8.46
C ALA A 77 0.09 12.62 -7.18
N ALA A 78 -0.28 11.75 -6.23
CA ALA A 78 0.50 11.50 -5.03
C ALA A 78 1.91 10.97 -5.34
N HIS A 79 2.04 10.03 -6.28
CA HIS A 79 3.34 9.51 -6.73
C HIS A 79 4.19 10.60 -7.39
N ASP A 80 3.60 11.40 -8.29
CA ASP A 80 4.30 12.49 -8.97
C ASP A 80 4.79 13.54 -7.96
N ILE A 81 3.95 13.93 -6.99
CA ILE A 81 4.33 14.85 -5.92
C ILE A 81 5.48 14.26 -5.10
N ARG A 82 5.40 13.00 -4.68
CA ARG A 82 6.45 12.37 -3.89
C ARG A 82 7.75 12.18 -4.66
N ALA A 83 7.70 12.02 -5.98
CA ALA A 83 8.89 11.90 -6.83
C ALA A 83 9.59 13.26 -7.04
N THR A 84 8.82 14.35 -7.16
CA THR A 84 9.36 15.71 -7.45
C THR A 84 9.59 16.53 -6.18
N HIS A 85 8.76 16.35 -5.16
CA HIS A 85 8.75 17.08 -3.89
C HIS A 85 8.70 16.11 -2.70
N PRO A 86 9.79 15.38 -2.41
CA PRO A 86 9.80 14.35 -1.36
C PRO A 86 9.58 14.88 0.07
N GLU A 87 9.65 16.20 0.28
CA GLU A 87 9.36 16.89 1.55
C GLU A 87 7.86 17.10 1.79
N ILE A 88 7.02 17.12 0.73
CA ILE A 88 5.59 17.39 0.85
C ILE A 88 4.86 16.09 1.25
N GLY A 89 4.13 16.14 2.37
CA GLY A 89 3.28 15.03 2.81
C GLY A 89 2.03 14.89 1.94
N VAL A 90 1.55 13.65 1.72
CA VAL A 90 0.30 13.43 0.99
C VAL A 90 -0.65 12.55 1.78
N VAL A 91 -1.83 13.06 2.08
CA VAL A 91 -2.94 12.31 2.69
C VAL A 91 -3.96 11.99 1.60
N VAL A 92 -4.11 10.71 1.29
CA VAL A 92 -5.08 10.24 0.30
C VAL A 92 -6.38 9.84 1.00
N LEU A 93 -7.50 10.34 0.49
CA LEU A 93 -8.84 10.07 1.00
C LEU A 93 -9.59 9.10 0.07
N SER A 94 -10.20 8.08 0.63
CA SER A 94 -10.99 7.08 -0.09
C SER A 94 -12.38 6.92 0.48
N GLN A 95 -13.38 6.69 -0.36
CA GLN A 95 -14.73 6.34 0.12
C GLN A 95 -14.81 4.91 0.67
N HIS A 96 -13.89 4.04 0.28
CA HIS A 96 -13.94 2.62 0.64
C HIS A 96 -12.55 2.09 0.99
N ALA A 97 -12.50 1.13 1.92
CA ALA A 97 -11.29 0.38 2.25
C ALA A 97 -10.88 -0.55 1.08
N ASN A 98 -10.31 0.04 0.01
CA ASN A 98 -9.87 -0.69 -1.16
C ASN A 98 -8.38 -1.02 -1.08
N SER A 99 -8.08 -2.29 -0.81
CA SER A 99 -6.70 -2.78 -0.71
C SER A 99 -5.88 -2.65 -2.01
N LEU A 100 -6.53 -2.54 -3.18
CA LEU A 100 -5.82 -2.29 -4.43
C LEU A 100 -5.26 -0.87 -4.48
N TYR A 101 -6.06 0.12 -4.10
CA TYR A 101 -5.63 1.51 -4.05
C TYR A 101 -4.52 1.74 -3.02
N ALA A 102 -4.67 1.12 -1.85
CA ALA A 102 -3.63 1.19 -0.83
C ALA A 102 -2.33 0.51 -1.26
N PHE A 103 -2.42 -0.69 -1.87
CA PHE A 103 -1.25 -1.36 -2.43
C PHE A 103 -0.55 -0.49 -3.49
N GLU A 104 -1.32 0.11 -4.40
CA GLU A 104 -0.78 0.99 -5.43
C GLU A 104 -0.12 2.23 -4.80
N LEU A 105 -0.77 2.89 -3.84
CA LEU A 105 -0.21 4.07 -3.17
C LEU A 105 1.13 3.78 -2.47
N PHE A 106 1.25 2.63 -1.81
CA PHE A 106 2.41 2.31 -0.97
C PHE A 106 3.47 1.42 -1.66
N LYS A 107 3.33 1.11 -2.95
CA LYS A 107 4.24 0.19 -3.67
C LYS A 107 5.70 0.62 -3.65
N ASP A 108 5.96 1.93 -3.66
CA ASP A 108 7.30 2.52 -3.72
C ASP A 108 7.77 3.04 -2.33
N GLY A 109 7.03 2.74 -1.26
CA GLY A 109 7.32 3.13 0.11
C GLY A 109 6.15 3.85 0.79
N THR A 110 6.27 4.08 2.09
CA THR A 110 5.18 4.67 2.90
C THR A 110 5.51 6.06 3.44
N ALA A 111 6.77 6.47 3.44
CA ALA A 111 7.21 7.72 4.04
C ALA A 111 6.49 8.95 3.46
N GLY A 112 5.93 9.79 4.30
CA GLY A 112 5.20 11.00 3.92
C GLY A 112 3.84 10.73 3.25
N LEU A 113 3.31 9.50 3.36
CA LEU A 113 2.04 9.11 2.77
C LEU A 113 1.04 8.66 3.83
N ALA A 114 -0.23 9.06 3.68
CA ALA A 114 -1.31 8.51 4.48
C ALA A 114 -2.48 8.07 3.59
N TYR A 115 -3.19 7.03 4.03
CA TYR A 115 -4.43 6.56 3.42
C TYR A 115 -5.52 6.52 4.49
N LEU A 116 -6.53 7.39 4.34
CA LEU A 116 -7.66 7.50 5.24
C LEU A 116 -8.99 7.26 4.50
N LEU A 117 -9.97 6.78 5.24
CA LEU A 117 -11.33 6.69 4.73
C LEU A 117 -12.06 8.02 4.88
N LYS A 118 -12.87 8.42 3.86
CA LYS A 118 -13.67 9.67 3.91
C LYS A 118 -14.65 9.68 5.10
N ASP A 119 -15.10 8.54 5.58
CA ASP A 119 -15.93 8.42 6.77
C ASP A 119 -15.21 8.91 8.05
N ARG A 120 -13.87 8.95 8.02
CA ARG A 120 -13.03 9.45 9.10
C ARG A 120 -12.83 10.97 9.07
N ILE A 121 -13.16 11.65 7.97
CA ILE A 121 -13.03 13.13 7.86
C ILE A 121 -13.90 13.83 8.92
N GLY A 122 -14.97 13.20 9.38
CA GLY A 122 -15.78 13.68 10.51
C GLY A 122 -15.04 13.72 11.85
N ASP A 123 -13.92 13.03 11.98
CA ASP A 123 -13.01 13.10 13.13
C ASP A 123 -11.81 14.01 12.74
N LEU A 124 -11.96 15.30 13.05
CA LEU A 124 -10.96 16.32 12.74
C LEU A 124 -9.59 15.99 13.37
N ASP A 125 -9.56 15.40 14.57
CA ASP A 125 -8.33 15.06 15.27
C ASP A 125 -7.55 13.97 14.51
N GLU A 126 -8.24 13.00 13.91
CA GLU A 126 -7.60 11.97 13.09
C GLU A 126 -6.99 12.57 11.80
N LEU A 127 -7.69 13.48 11.15
CA LEU A 127 -7.21 14.16 9.95
C LEU A 127 -6.00 15.06 10.26
N LEU A 128 -6.06 15.84 11.35
CA LEU A 128 -4.94 16.68 11.79
C LEU A 128 -3.72 15.82 12.15
N ARG A 129 -3.93 14.73 12.88
CA ARG A 129 -2.85 13.78 13.19
C ARG A 129 -2.20 13.23 11.92
N ALA A 130 -2.99 12.84 10.93
CA ALA A 130 -2.44 12.34 9.66
C ALA A 130 -1.61 13.41 8.93
N LEU A 131 -2.09 14.66 8.89
CA LEU A 131 -1.34 15.77 8.30
C LEU A 131 0.00 16.01 9.02
N HIS A 132 0.00 16.01 10.35
CA HIS A 132 1.23 16.13 11.14
C HIS A 132 2.21 14.99 10.90
N GLU A 133 1.72 13.74 10.84
CA GLU A 133 2.57 12.58 10.59
C GLU A 133 3.22 12.64 9.19
N VAL A 134 2.46 12.93 8.14
CA VAL A 134 3.03 12.97 6.77
C VAL A 134 3.99 14.12 6.58
N THR A 135 3.76 15.28 7.20
CA THR A 135 4.68 16.43 7.15
C THR A 135 5.99 16.17 7.90
N SER A 136 5.95 15.26 8.87
CA SER A 136 7.15 14.79 9.59
C SER A 136 7.86 13.62 8.89
N GLY A 137 7.37 13.20 7.72
CA GLY A 137 7.90 12.05 6.98
C GLY A 137 7.40 10.68 7.48
N GLY A 138 6.47 10.66 8.46
CA GLY A 138 5.80 9.47 8.94
C GLY A 138 4.74 8.95 7.96
N SER A 139 3.97 7.95 8.40
CA SER A 139 2.87 7.39 7.57
C SER A 139 1.68 6.99 8.43
N VAL A 140 0.47 7.12 7.86
CA VAL A 140 -0.78 6.70 8.50
C VAL A 140 -1.58 5.83 7.53
N ILE A 141 -2.04 4.67 8.01
CA ILE A 141 -2.89 3.77 7.23
C ILE A 141 -4.10 3.41 8.09
N ASP A 142 -5.30 3.63 7.54
CA ASP A 142 -6.53 3.24 8.22
C ASP A 142 -6.53 1.73 8.54
N PRO A 143 -6.89 1.30 9.76
CA PRO A 143 -6.89 -0.10 10.18
C PRO A 143 -7.68 -1.03 9.25
N LEU A 144 -8.84 -0.59 8.72
CA LEU A 144 -9.64 -1.39 7.79
C LEU A 144 -8.91 -1.62 6.45
N VAL A 145 -8.08 -0.66 6.05
CA VAL A 145 -7.24 -0.79 4.85
C VAL A 145 -6.11 -1.80 5.10
N VAL A 146 -5.49 -1.78 6.28
CA VAL A 146 -4.48 -2.76 6.70
C VAL A 146 -5.07 -4.17 6.67
N GLU A 147 -6.26 -4.37 7.26
CA GLU A 147 -6.96 -5.67 7.21
C GLU A 147 -7.22 -6.13 5.77
N GLY A 148 -7.65 -5.21 4.90
CA GLY A 148 -7.84 -5.48 3.48
C GLY A 148 -6.56 -5.91 2.76
N LEU A 149 -5.43 -5.28 3.06
CA LEU A 149 -4.12 -5.63 2.51
C LEU A 149 -3.66 -7.02 2.97
N LEU A 150 -3.82 -7.33 4.27
CA LEU A 150 -3.48 -8.65 4.83
C LEU A 150 -4.35 -9.76 4.22
N ASN A 151 -5.66 -9.52 4.09
CA ASN A 151 -6.60 -10.47 3.49
C ASN A 151 -6.29 -10.69 1.99
N ARG A 152 -5.92 -9.65 1.26
CA ARG A 152 -5.49 -9.75 -0.14
C ARG A 152 -4.23 -10.60 -0.29
N GLN A 153 -3.23 -10.38 0.57
CA GLN A 153 -2.00 -11.16 0.56
C GLN A 153 -2.28 -12.65 0.85
N ARG A 154 -3.16 -12.94 1.82
CA ARG A 154 -3.61 -14.32 2.11
C ARG A 154 -4.35 -14.93 0.92
N SER A 155 -5.29 -14.20 0.32
CA SER A 155 -6.07 -14.67 -0.83
C SER A 155 -5.21 -14.90 -2.07
N THR A 156 -4.20 -14.08 -2.32
CA THR A 156 -3.26 -14.25 -3.43
C THR A 156 -2.41 -15.50 -3.21
N SER A 157 -1.85 -15.68 -2.02
CA SER A 157 -1.09 -16.88 -1.67
C SER A 157 -1.95 -18.14 -1.77
N HIS A 158 -3.19 -18.11 -1.29
CA HIS A 158 -4.15 -19.22 -1.39
C HIS A 158 -4.44 -19.59 -2.85
N ARG A 159 -4.76 -18.61 -3.69
CA ARG A 159 -4.98 -18.83 -5.15
C ARG A 159 -3.78 -19.44 -5.84
N LEU A 160 -2.57 -18.99 -5.54
CA LEU A 160 -1.35 -19.53 -6.14
C LEU A 160 -1.15 -20.99 -5.71
N LEU A 161 -1.41 -21.30 -4.44
CA LEU A 161 -1.35 -22.68 -3.93
C LEU A 161 -2.42 -23.59 -4.55
N GLU A 162 -3.61 -23.08 -4.85
CA GLU A 162 -4.66 -23.83 -5.57
C GLU A 162 -4.26 -24.23 -7.00
N THR A 163 -3.28 -23.55 -7.60
CA THR A 163 -2.73 -23.95 -8.92
C THR A 163 -1.78 -25.13 -8.87
N LEU A 164 -1.37 -25.54 -7.66
CA LEU A 164 -0.50 -26.70 -7.49
C LEU A 164 -1.28 -27.99 -7.74
N THR A 165 -0.63 -28.93 -8.39
CA THR A 165 -1.15 -30.30 -8.50
C THR A 165 -1.05 -31.00 -7.12
N VAL A 166 -1.82 -32.06 -6.93
CA VAL A 166 -1.74 -32.89 -5.72
C VAL A 166 -0.29 -33.26 -5.40
N ARG A 167 0.49 -33.63 -6.40
CA ARG A 167 1.88 -34.02 -6.24
C ARG A 167 2.80 -32.87 -5.81
N GLU A 168 2.59 -31.70 -6.37
CA GLU A 168 3.32 -30.49 -5.98
C GLU A 168 2.97 -30.06 -4.55
N THR A 169 1.71 -30.22 -4.16
CA THR A 169 1.28 -29.96 -2.76
C THR A 169 1.94 -30.92 -1.77
N GLU A 170 2.02 -32.23 -2.09
CA GLU A 170 2.73 -33.21 -1.27
C GLU A 170 4.23 -32.88 -1.12
N VAL A 171 4.88 -32.48 -2.22
CA VAL A 171 6.28 -32.05 -2.19
C VAL A 171 6.44 -30.79 -1.32
N LEU A 172 5.56 -29.80 -1.47
CA LEU A 172 5.61 -28.55 -0.70
C LEU A 172 5.35 -28.79 0.80
N ALA A 173 4.40 -29.65 1.13
CA ALA A 173 4.15 -30.07 2.53
C ALA A 173 5.40 -30.73 3.16
N SER A 174 6.03 -31.63 2.44
CA SER A 174 7.27 -32.29 2.89
C SER A 174 8.45 -31.30 3.02
N MET A 175 8.49 -30.27 2.15
CA MET A 175 9.44 -29.15 2.30
C MET A 175 9.17 -28.35 3.59
N ALA A 176 7.91 -28.12 3.94
CA ALA A 176 7.51 -27.41 5.16
C ALA A 176 7.84 -28.18 6.43
N GLU A 177 7.86 -29.51 6.38
CA GLU A 177 8.34 -30.40 7.45
C GLU A 177 9.88 -30.40 7.58
N GLY A 178 10.61 -29.70 6.71
CA GLY A 178 12.06 -29.57 6.75
C GLY A 178 12.83 -30.70 6.04
N HIS A 179 12.16 -31.55 5.27
CA HIS A 179 12.81 -32.66 4.57
C HIS A 179 13.71 -32.18 3.42
N SER A 180 14.84 -32.85 3.22
CA SER A 180 15.72 -32.65 2.06
C SER A 180 15.10 -33.25 0.78
N ASN A 181 15.59 -32.85 -0.40
CA ASN A 181 15.09 -33.43 -1.67
C ASN A 181 15.25 -34.95 -1.75
N ALA A 182 16.31 -35.49 -1.14
CA ALA A 182 16.51 -36.93 -1.05
C ALA A 182 15.44 -37.61 -0.16
N ALA A 183 15.20 -37.07 1.04
CA ALA A 183 14.17 -37.58 1.95
C ALA A 183 12.75 -37.43 1.35
N ILE A 184 12.46 -36.35 0.66
CA ILE A 184 11.19 -36.18 -0.08
C ILE A 184 11.05 -37.27 -1.15
N GLY A 185 12.12 -37.53 -1.90
CA GLY A 185 12.13 -38.59 -2.91
C GLY A 185 11.84 -39.98 -2.33
N GLU A 186 12.45 -40.32 -1.19
CA GLU A 186 12.20 -41.56 -0.47
C GLU A 186 10.76 -41.64 0.03
N ASN A 187 10.27 -40.59 0.71
CA ASN A 187 8.93 -40.57 1.30
C ASN A 187 7.82 -40.66 0.23
N LEU A 188 8.03 -40.03 -0.91
CA LEU A 188 7.05 -39.98 -1.98
C LEU A 188 7.28 -41.02 -3.09
N TYR A 189 8.26 -41.92 -2.93
CA TYR A 189 8.62 -42.98 -3.88
C TYR A 189 8.92 -42.45 -5.30
N VAL A 190 9.72 -41.37 -5.39
CA VAL A 190 10.17 -40.77 -6.67
C VAL A 190 11.67 -40.48 -6.62
N SER A 191 12.27 -40.30 -7.82
CA SER A 191 13.67 -39.93 -7.91
C SER A 191 13.92 -38.50 -7.41
N GLN A 192 15.10 -38.20 -6.91
CA GLN A 192 15.50 -36.86 -6.52
C GLN A 192 15.35 -35.86 -7.69
N SER A 193 15.68 -36.26 -8.91
CA SER A 193 15.49 -35.43 -10.11
C SER A 193 14.02 -35.11 -10.38
N ALA A 194 13.08 -36.02 -10.04
CA ALA A 194 11.65 -35.73 -10.15
C ALA A 194 11.21 -34.72 -9.07
N VAL A 195 11.74 -34.84 -7.84
CA VAL A 195 11.50 -33.85 -6.76
C VAL A 195 11.97 -32.46 -7.19
N GLU A 196 13.18 -32.34 -7.76
CA GLU A 196 13.72 -31.07 -8.25
C GLU A 196 12.85 -30.43 -9.35
N LYS A 197 12.31 -31.25 -10.26
CA LYS A 197 11.34 -30.77 -11.27
C LYS A 197 10.06 -30.24 -10.63
N HIS A 198 9.50 -30.93 -9.65
CA HIS A 198 8.32 -30.45 -8.92
C HIS A 198 8.62 -29.15 -8.16
N ILE A 199 9.76 -29.04 -7.49
CA ILE A 199 10.17 -27.81 -6.78
C ILE A 199 10.28 -26.63 -7.76
N ASN A 200 10.91 -26.80 -8.92
CA ASN A 200 11.00 -25.75 -9.92
C ASN A 200 9.63 -25.34 -10.46
N SER A 201 8.72 -26.31 -10.65
CA SER A 201 7.35 -26.03 -11.06
C SER A 201 6.58 -25.25 -9.97
N ILE A 202 6.75 -25.63 -8.69
CA ILE A 202 6.18 -24.91 -7.55
C ILE A 202 6.68 -23.46 -7.53
N PHE A 203 7.98 -23.22 -7.65
CA PHE A 203 8.56 -21.89 -7.66
C PHE A 203 8.01 -21.03 -8.81
N ALA A 204 7.90 -21.60 -10.01
CA ALA A 204 7.32 -20.92 -11.16
C ALA A 204 5.85 -20.54 -10.92
N LYS A 205 5.02 -21.47 -10.38
CA LYS A 205 3.60 -21.24 -10.09
C LYS A 205 3.38 -20.25 -8.95
N LEU A 206 4.30 -20.20 -7.98
CA LEU A 206 4.26 -19.23 -6.88
C LEU A 206 4.91 -17.88 -7.27
N GLY A 207 5.37 -17.71 -8.52
CA GLY A 207 5.97 -16.46 -9.00
C GLY A 207 7.30 -16.10 -8.35
N LEU A 208 8.04 -17.10 -7.82
CA LEU A 208 9.34 -16.88 -7.17
C LEU A 208 10.43 -16.71 -8.24
N SER A 209 11.10 -15.55 -8.22
CA SER A 209 12.10 -15.16 -9.22
C SER A 209 13.28 -16.13 -9.29
N GLN A 210 13.80 -16.34 -10.51
CA GLN A 210 15.02 -17.14 -10.73
C GLN A 210 16.30 -16.41 -10.30
N ASP A 211 16.23 -15.10 -10.10
CA ASP A 211 17.39 -14.29 -9.67
C ASP A 211 17.70 -14.45 -8.17
N GLU A 212 16.79 -15.07 -7.40
CA GLU A 212 16.99 -15.39 -5.99
C GLU A 212 17.67 -16.75 -5.82
N SER A 213 18.44 -16.92 -4.73
CA SER A 213 19.04 -18.22 -4.41
C SER A 213 17.98 -19.29 -4.14
N ASP A 214 18.25 -20.55 -4.47
CA ASP A 214 17.32 -21.67 -4.22
C ASP A 214 16.88 -21.77 -2.75
N VAL A 215 17.77 -21.41 -1.82
CA VAL A 215 17.45 -21.38 -0.38
C VAL A 215 16.38 -20.34 -0.08
N HIS A 216 16.50 -19.13 -0.64
CA HIS A 216 15.51 -18.08 -0.43
C HIS A 216 14.16 -18.45 -1.05
N ARG A 217 14.13 -18.99 -2.26
CA ARG A 217 12.90 -19.46 -2.93
C ARG A 217 12.22 -20.57 -2.15
N ARG A 218 13.01 -21.50 -1.61
CA ARG A 218 12.50 -22.59 -0.78
C ARG A 218 11.82 -22.07 0.48
N VAL A 219 12.48 -21.15 1.20
CA VAL A 219 11.91 -20.51 2.40
C VAL A 219 10.64 -19.74 2.05
N ALA A 220 10.63 -18.95 0.98
CA ALA A 220 9.47 -18.21 0.53
C ALA A 220 8.27 -19.11 0.21
N ALA A 221 8.50 -20.23 -0.50
CA ALA A 221 7.46 -21.21 -0.81
C ALA A 221 6.87 -21.86 0.45
N VAL A 222 7.72 -22.27 1.40
CA VAL A 222 7.29 -22.86 2.68
C VAL A 222 6.49 -21.84 3.51
N LEU A 223 6.94 -20.60 3.61
CA LEU A 223 6.22 -19.55 4.33
C LEU A 223 4.85 -19.26 3.70
N ALA A 224 4.74 -19.25 2.36
CA ALA A 224 3.48 -19.12 1.67
C ALA A 224 2.52 -20.26 2.03
N PHE A 225 3.00 -21.50 2.06
CA PHE A 225 2.20 -22.67 2.42
C PHE A 225 1.74 -22.63 3.87
N LEU A 226 2.62 -22.36 4.83
CA LEU A 226 2.29 -22.32 6.27
C LEU A 226 1.29 -21.22 6.64
N ARG A 227 1.30 -20.09 5.92
CA ARG A 227 0.34 -18.97 6.13
C ARG A 227 -1.09 -19.31 5.70
N THR A 228 -1.28 -20.34 4.90
CA THR A 228 -2.58 -20.75 4.36
C THR A 228 -3.08 -22.07 4.93
N ALA A 229 -2.25 -22.82 5.69
CA ALA A 229 -2.67 -24.00 6.42
C ALA A 229 -3.71 -23.61 7.48
N PRO A 230 -4.91 -24.24 7.51
CA PRO A 230 -5.85 -24.05 8.60
C PRO A 230 -5.21 -24.60 9.90
N ASP A 231 -5.43 -23.88 11.00
CA ASP A 231 -5.13 -24.35 12.37
C ASP A 231 -5.85 -25.66 12.69
#